data_aab5abd295dbe1423632a177eb0a41d3
#
_entry.id   aab5abd295dbe1423632a177eb0a41d3
#
_cell.length_a   1.000
_cell.length_b   1.000
_cell.length_c   1.000
_cell.angle_alpha   90.00
_cell.angle_beta   90.00
_cell.angle_gamma   90.00
#
_symmetry.space_group_name_H-M   'P 1'
#
loop_
_entity.id
_entity.type
_entity.pdbx_description
1 polymer ?
#
loop_
_entity_poly.entity_id
_entity_poly.type
_entity_poly.pdbx_seq_one_letter_code
_entity_poly.pdbx_strand_id
1 'polypeptide(L)'
;MRVLFKIQTSALFGLFLIAGCGAPEENSEPLEIATSIAASDDVVAMEILEDPFIWLEEVEGTNALAWAAEQNALSIPRLQGDPRFETIRSEIEAVLTSEDRIPSGSLVNGRVYNFWQDNDHVRGILRRTTLESYADDNPDWETVLDIDELATIENANWVYKGRTCLPSNPTRCLIHLSDGGKDAVVIREFDLDTANFIDGGFFVGEAKTNIDWVDANTLLVGSDFGEGSLTTSGYARTLRLWKRGTALENAEQIIETVVEDMSVGAFSVLADESDLSFV
;
A
#
# COMPACT_ATOMS: atom_id res chain seq x y z
N MET A 1 -28.97 3.42 7.97
CA MET A 1 -29.42 4.79 8.29
C MET A 1 -28.48 5.71 7.52
N ARG A 2 -28.95 6.30 6.41
CA ARG A 2 -28.12 7.15 5.54
C ARG A 2 -27.90 8.50 6.24
N VAL A 3 -26.66 8.84 6.58
CA VAL A 3 -26.31 10.20 7.03
C VAL A 3 -25.56 10.87 5.89
N LEU A 4 -26.28 11.69 5.13
CA LEU A 4 -25.70 12.63 4.17
C LEU A 4 -25.30 13.90 4.97
N PHE A 5 -24.02 14.16 5.12
CA PHE A 5 -23.55 15.44 5.63
C PHE A 5 -23.45 16.45 4.50
N LYS A 6 -24.37 17.44 4.49
CA LYS A 6 -24.19 18.69 3.74
C LYS A 6 -23.25 19.61 4.51
N ILE A 7 -22.11 19.92 3.95
CA ILE A 7 -21.24 20.97 4.48
C ILE A 7 -21.87 22.31 4.11
N GLN A 8 -22.34 23.02 5.12
CA GLN A 8 -22.81 24.40 4.98
C GLN A 8 -21.65 25.34 5.38
N THR A 9 -21.06 25.98 4.37
CA THR A 9 -20.03 27.01 4.58
C THR A 9 -20.69 28.29 5.13
N SER A 10 -20.51 28.55 6.41
CA SER A 10 -20.81 29.84 7.02
C SER A 10 -19.56 30.70 6.98
N ALA A 11 -19.56 31.70 6.12
CA ALA A 11 -18.56 32.76 6.10
C ALA A 11 -18.78 33.70 7.30
N LEU A 12 -17.86 33.72 8.26
CA LEU A 12 -17.80 34.74 9.31
C LEU A 12 -16.83 35.85 8.86
N PHE A 13 -17.38 36.99 8.50
CA PHE A 13 -16.63 38.23 8.26
C PHE A 13 -16.18 38.81 9.62
N GLY A 14 -14.89 38.72 9.91
CA GLY A 14 -14.24 39.45 11.00
C GLY A 14 -13.63 40.73 10.48
N LEU A 15 -14.25 41.84 10.84
CA LEU A 15 -13.79 43.21 10.53
C LEU A 15 -12.63 43.59 11.47
N PHE A 16 -11.38 43.65 10.95
CA PHE A 16 -10.26 44.26 11.66
C PHE A 16 -9.97 45.64 11.09
N LEU A 17 -10.25 46.65 11.88
CA LEU A 17 -9.81 48.04 11.68
C LEU A 17 -8.35 48.15 12.14
N ILE A 18 -7.43 48.44 11.21
CA ILE A 18 -6.11 48.99 11.55
C ILE A 18 -5.96 50.33 10.84
N ALA A 19 -5.75 51.34 11.66
CA ALA A 19 -5.51 52.73 11.24
C ALA A 19 -4.06 52.95 10.76
N GLY A 20 -3.92 53.60 9.65
CA GLY A 20 -2.99 54.62 9.30
C GLY A 20 -1.50 54.36 9.19
N CYS A 21 -1.00 54.51 7.95
CA CYS A 21 0.11 55.45 7.66
C CYS A 21 0.23 55.54 6.13
N GLY A 22 0.18 56.77 5.62
CA GLY A 22 0.19 57.05 4.20
C GLY A 22 1.55 56.88 3.52
N ALA A 23 1.49 56.53 2.26
CA ALA A 23 2.55 56.73 1.27
C ALA A 23 1.90 56.80 -0.13
N PRO A 24 2.56 57.32 -1.16
CA PRO A 24 1.95 58.17 -2.16
C PRO A 24 1.23 57.44 -3.29
N GLU A 25 0.27 58.11 -3.88
CA GLU A 25 -0.45 57.73 -5.09
C GLU A 25 0.50 57.52 -6.26
N GLU A 26 0.57 56.28 -6.74
CA GLU A 26 1.11 55.96 -8.06
C GLU A 26 -0.07 55.62 -8.97
N ASN A 27 -0.25 56.53 -9.95
CA ASN A 27 -1.25 56.42 -11.03
C ASN A 27 -1.02 55.14 -11.83
N SER A 28 -1.79 54.13 -11.63
CA SER A 28 -1.86 52.99 -12.55
C SER A 28 -3.22 52.97 -13.25
N GLU A 29 -3.20 53.34 -14.51
CA GLU A 29 -4.33 53.17 -15.44
C GLU A 29 -4.69 51.67 -15.50
N PRO A 30 -5.97 51.31 -15.59
CA PRO A 30 -6.36 49.91 -15.75
C PRO A 30 -5.93 49.43 -17.13
N LEU A 31 -5.10 48.37 -17.14
CA LEU A 31 -4.82 47.63 -18.37
C LEU A 31 -6.13 46.96 -18.81
N GLU A 32 -6.77 47.47 -19.84
CA GLU A 32 -7.80 46.74 -20.59
C GLU A 32 -7.13 45.55 -21.28
N ILE A 33 -7.27 44.39 -20.70
CA ILE A 33 -6.95 43.14 -21.40
C ILE A 33 -8.07 42.91 -22.41
N ALA A 34 -7.80 43.34 -23.64
CA ALA A 34 -8.66 43.03 -24.77
C ALA A 34 -8.77 41.52 -24.94
N THR A 35 -9.93 40.98 -24.61
CA THR A 35 -10.34 39.61 -24.91
C THR A 35 -10.64 39.53 -26.42
N SER A 36 -9.61 39.34 -27.23
CA SER A 36 -9.77 38.85 -28.59
C SER A 36 -9.00 37.54 -28.73
N ILE A 37 -9.54 36.48 -28.18
CA ILE A 37 -9.18 35.16 -28.65
C ILE A 37 -10.04 34.92 -29.86
N ALA A 38 -9.51 35.28 -31.03
CA ALA A 38 -10.03 34.78 -32.29
C ALA A 38 -9.91 33.24 -32.22
N ALA A 39 -11.04 32.55 -32.27
CA ALA A 39 -11.07 31.13 -32.47
C ALA A 39 -10.38 30.83 -33.83
N SER A 40 -9.14 30.42 -33.81
CA SER A 40 -8.52 29.78 -34.97
C SER A 40 -9.05 28.33 -34.96
N ASP A 41 -9.84 28.00 -35.99
CA ASP A 41 -10.32 26.65 -36.28
C ASP A 41 -9.20 25.69 -36.76
N ASP A 42 -7.97 25.96 -36.39
CA ASP A 42 -6.85 25.01 -36.55
C ASP A 42 -6.67 24.21 -35.24
N VAL A 43 -7.66 23.38 -34.93
CA VAL A 43 -7.38 22.20 -34.09
C VAL A 43 -6.48 21.29 -34.94
N VAL A 44 -5.17 21.46 -34.79
CA VAL A 44 -4.23 20.45 -35.26
C VAL A 44 -4.64 19.17 -34.55
N ALA A 45 -5.30 18.26 -35.25
CA ALA A 45 -5.54 16.92 -34.76
C ALA A 45 -4.17 16.36 -34.42
N MET A 46 -3.84 16.28 -33.12
CA MET A 46 -2.69 15.55 -32.66
C MET A 46 -2.91 14.11 -33.12
N GLU A 47 -2.18 13.70 -34.15
CA GLU A 47 -2.13 12.32 -34.56
C GLU A 47 -1.68 11.54 -33.33
N ILE A 48 -2.60 10.78 -32.73
CA ILE A 48 -2.26 9.89 -31.62
C ILE A 48 -1.37 8.83 -32.28
N LEU A 49 -0.05 9.02 -32.11
CA LEU A 49 0.93 8.01 -32.50
C LEU A 49 0.60 6.76 -31.69
N GLU A 50 0.20 5.69 -32.37
CA GLU A 50 0.04 4.39 -31.71
C GLU A 50 1.36 4.06 -31.00
N ASP A 51 1.27 3.73 -29.70
CA ASP A 51 2.44 3.29 -28.94
C ASP A 51 2.91 1.93 -29.48
N PRO A 52 4.09 1.86 -30.16
CA PRO A 52 4.60 0.61 -30.70
C PRO A 52 5.01 -0.40 -29.62
N PHE A 53 5.00 -0.01 -28.34
CA PHE A 53 5.43 -0.82 -27.21
C PHE A 53 4.27 -1.24 -26.29
N ILE A 54 3.01 -0.97 -26.64
CA ILE A 54 1.84 -1.31 -25.83
C ILE A 54 1.80 -2.80 -25.43
N TRP A 55 2.38 -3.68 -26.26
CA TRP A 55 2.50 -5.10 -25.98
C TRP A 55 3.38 -5.43 -24.76
N LEU A 56 4.23 -4.49 -24.29
CA LEU A 56 5.02 -4.63 -23.06
C LEU A 56 4.15 -4.51 -21.78
N GLU A 57 2.93 -4.01 -21.90
CA GLU A 57 1.98 -3.96 -20.77
C GLU A 57 1.44 -5.35 -20.40
N GLU A 58 1.61 -6.35 -21.25
CA GLU A 58 1.31 -7.73 -20.92
C GLU A 58 2.36 -8.29 -19.94
N VAL A 59 2.10 -8.12 -18.64
CA VAL A 59 3.04 -8.44 -17.54
C VAL A 59 3.62 -9.86 -17.65
N GLU A 60 2.79 -10.84 -18.04
CA GLU A 60 3.19 -12.25 -18.22
C GLU A 60 3.20 -12.68 -19.70
N GLY A 61 3.12 -11.72 -20.60
CA GLY A 61 3.15 -11.96 -22.03
C GLY A 61 4.48 -12.57 -22.49
N THR A 62 4.41 -13.65 -23.26
CA THR A 62 5.63 -14.36 -23.75
C THR A 62 6.60 -13.42 -24.46
N ASN A 63 6.08 -12.49 -25.28
CA ASN A 63 6.92 -11.54 -26.03
C ASN A 63 7.53 -10.48 -25.08
N ALA A 64 6.77 -9.97 -24.13
CA ALA A 64 7.24 -8.99 -23.17
C ALA A 64 8.35 -9.57 -22.28
N LEU A 65 8.16 -10.78 -21.77
CA LEU A 65 9.17 -11.48 -20.97
C LEU A 65 10.43 -11.82 -21.80
N ALA A 66 10.27 -12.25 -23.05
CA ALA A 66 11.40 -12.52 -23.95
C ALA A 66 12.22 -11.24 -24.21
N TRP A 67 11.56 -10.12 -24.50
CA TRP A 67 12.20 -8.84 -24.68
C TRP A 67 12.95 -8.38 -23.41
N ALA A 68 12.32 -8.51 -22.24
CA ALA A 68 12.97 -8.19 -20.98
C ALA A 68 14.24 -9.05 -20.74
N ALA A 69 14.18 -10.35 -21.07
CA ALA A 69 15.33 -11.24 -20.99
C ALA A 69 16.47 -10.82 -21.97
N GLU A 70 16.14 -10.42 -23.20
CA GLU A 70 17.11 -9.90 -24.17
C GLU A 70 17.77 -8.60 -23.67
N GLN A 71 16.99 -7.66 -23.10
CA GLN A 71 17.55 -6.44 -22.52
C GLN A 71 18.45 -6.73 -21.32
N ASN A 72 18.08 -7.70 -20.49
CA ASN A 72 18.90 -8.16 -19.37
C ASN A 72 20.23 -8.77 -19.84
N ALA A 73 20.22 -9.55 -20.93
CA ALA A 73 21.43 -10.13 -21.50
C ALA A 73 22.45 -9.05 -21.98
N LEU A 74 21.96 -7.86 -22.33
CA LEU A 74 22.81 -6.71 -22.68
C LEU A 74 23.25 -5.89 -21.47
N SER A 75 22.34 -5.67 -20.53
CA SER A 75 22.53 -4.74 -19.40
C SER A 75 23.36 -5.36 -18.27
N ILE A 76 23.07 -6.61 -17.92
CA ILE A 76 23.72 -7.29 -16.78
C ILE A 76 25.25 -7.39 -16.96
N PRO A 77 25.80 -7.89 -18.08
CA PRO A 77 27.25 -7.96 -18.25
C PRO A 77 27.92 -6.57 -18.19
N ARG A 78 27.23 -5.54 -18.71
CA ARG A 78 27.76 -4.16 -18.68
C ARG A 78 27.82 -3.61 -17.25
N LEU A 79 26.79 -3.83 -16.43
CA LEU A 79 26.72 -3.35 -15.07
C LEU A 79 27.68 -4.14 -14.16
N GLN A 80 27.66 -5.48 -14.27
CA GLN A 80 28.53 -6.35 -13.48
C GLN A 80 30.00 -6.31 -13.91
N GLY A 81 30.28 -5.86 -15.14
CA GLY A 81 31.62 -5.64 -15.63
C GLY A 81 32.30 -4.36 -15.09
N ASP A 82 31.58 -3.48 -14.39
CA ASP A 82 32.19 -2.33 -13.70
C ASP A 82 33.06 -2.83 -12.54
N PRO A 83 34.35 -2.41 -12.47
CA PRO A 83 35.27 -2.90 -11.44
C PRO A 83 34.84 -2.56 -9.99
N ARG A 84 33.88 -1.65 -9.80
CA ARG A 84 33.32 -1.30 -8.50
C ARG A 84 32.16 -2.19 -8.10
N PHE A 85 31.56 -2.94 -9.03
CA PHE A 85 30.32 -3.67 -8.82
C PHE A 85 30.43 -4.63 -7.61
N GLU A 86 31.44 -5.50 -7.60
CA GLU A 86 31.59 -6.50 -6.52
C GLU A 86 31.90 -5.87 -5.16
N THR A 87 32.63 -4.76 -5.12
CA THR A 87 32.90 -4.04 -3.89
C THR A 87 31.61 -3.44 -3.33
N ILE A 88 30.85 -2.72 -4.17
CA ILE A 88 29.57 -2.11 -3.76
C ILE A 88 28.57 -3.19 -3.34
N ARG A 89 28.45 -4.28 -4.10
CA ARG A 89 27.58 -5.40 -3.78
C ARG A 89 27.89 -5.99 -2.40
N SER A 90 29.18 -6.26 -2.14
CA SER A 90 29.63 -6.84 -0.87
C SER A 90 29.43 -5.89 0.32
N GLU A 91 29.65 -4.59 0.12
CA GLU A 91 29.39 -3.58 1.16
C GLU A 91 27.90 -3.48 1.50
N ILE A 92 27.03 -3.48 0.47
CA ILE A 92 25.57 -3.47 0.66
C ILE A 92 25.11 -4.75 1.37
N GLU A 93 25.60 -5.92 0.92
CA GLU A 93 25.28 -7.21 1.53
C GLU A 93 25.68 -7.23 3.01
N ALA A 94 26.89 -6.77 3.35
CA ALA A 94 27.35 -6.69 4.74
C ALA A 94 26.45 -5.80 5.62
N VAL A 95 25.93 -4.70 5.08
CA VAL A 95 24.98 -3.82 5.81
C VAL A 95 23.63 -4.49 5.98
N LEU A 96 23.10 -5.10 4.91
CA LEU A 96 21.77 -5.72 4.93
C LEU A 96 21.71 -6.96 5.84
N THR A 97 22.81 -7.69 5.96
CA THR A 97 22.91 -8.91 6.77
C THR A 97 23.55 -8.69 8.15
N SER A 98 23.86 -7.42 8.50
CA SER A 98 24.48 -7.10 9.79
C SER A 98 23.56 -7.47 10.97
N GLU A 99 24.12 -8.14 11.96
CA GLU A 99 23.46 -8.47 13.22
C GLU A 99 23.48 -7.29 14.23
N ASP A 100 24.34 -6.28 13.99
CA ASP A 100 24.46 -5.09 14.85
C ASP A 100 23.30 -4.10 14.70
N ARG A 101 22.29 -4.42 13.90
CA ARG A 101 21.12 -3.56 13.70
C ARG A 101 20.25 -3.53 14.95
N ILE A 102 19.78 -2.34 15.32
CA ILE A 102 18.79 -2.19 16.40
C ILE A 102 17.45 -2.76 15.92
N PRO A 103 16.89 -3.79 16.56
CA PRO A 103 15.61 -4.36 16.17
C PRO A 103 14.47 -3.41 16.55
N SER A 104 14.01 -2.59 15.59
CA SER A 104 12.84 -1.74 15.80
C SER A 104 11.59 -2.61 15.96
N GLY A 105 10.78 -2.33 16.96
CA GLY A 105 9.60 -3.13 17.26
C GLY A 105 8.35 -2.28 17.53
N SER A 106 7.19 -2.91 17.42
CA SER A 106 5.90 -2.37 17.81
C SER A 106 5.38 -3.04 19.09
N LEU A 107 4.92 -2.25 20.05
CA LEU A 107 4.34 -2.77 21.29
C LEU A 107 2.88 -3.17 21.06
N VAL A 108 2.56 -4.44 21.28
CA VAL A 108 1.21 -4.99 21.15
C VAL A 108 0.93 -5.86 22.39
N ASN A 109 -0.09 -5.53 23.17
CA ASN A 109 -0.49 -6.26 24.38
C ASN A 109 0.68 -6.61 25.33
N GLY A 110 1.59 -5.64 25.55
CA GLY A 110 2.73 -5.81 26.46
C GLY A 110 3.89 -6.63 25.90
N ARG A 111 3.83 -7.06 24.64
CA ARG A 111 4.92 -7.71 23.90
C ARG A 111 5.44 -6.83 22.78
N VAL A 112 6.71 -6.90 22.50
CA VAL A 112 7.37 -6.21 21.38
C VAL A 112 7.46 -7.16 20.21
N TYR A 113 6.89 -6.77 19.08
CA TYR A 113 6.95 -7.50 17.82
C TYR A 113 7.93 -6.81 16.87
N ASN A 114 8.78 -7.60 16.23
CA ASN A 114 9.78 -7.15 15.27
C ASN A 114 9.77 -8.05 14.05
N PHE A 115 9.93 -7.47 12.86
CA PHE A 115 10.25 -8.23 11.65
C PHE A 115 11.76 -8.19 11.44
N TRP A 116 12.40 -9.35 11.29
CA TRP A 116 13.84 -9.50 11.23
C TRP A 116 14.28 -10.33 10.03
N GLN A 117 15.35 -9.89 9.38
CA GLN A 117 16.01 -10.60 8.29
C GLN A 117 17.50 -10.69 8.61
N ASP A 118 18.10 -11.82 8.34
CA ASP A 118 19.54 -12.09 8.49
C ASP A 118 20.00 -13.15 7.47
N ASN A 119 21.18 -13.71 7.64
CA ASN A 119 21.68 -14.75 6.75
C ASN A 119 20.93 -16.08 6.84
N ASP A 120 20.33 -16.38 7.98
CA ASP A 120 19.58 -17.61 8.22
C ASP A 120 18.09 -17.43 7.83
N HIS A 121 17.58 -16.21 7.89
CA HIS A 121 16.19 -15.84 7.58
C HIS A 121 16.16 -14.79 6.47
N VAL A 122 16.48 -15.20 5.26
CA VAL A 122 16.60 -14.29 4.10
C VAL A 122 15.29 -13.64 3.74
N ARG A 123 14.17 -14.39 3.86
CA ARG A 123 12.80 -13.87 3.66
C ARG A 123 12.27 -13.18 4.91
N GLY A 124 12.84 -13.51 6.05
CA GLY A 124 12.59 -12.90 7.33
C GLY A 124 11.61 -13.64 8.23
N ILE A 125 11.67 -13.29 9.50
CA ILE A 125 10.77 -13.80 10.54
C ILE A 125 10.04 -12.65 11.23
N LEU A 126 8.75 -12.85 11.50
CA LEU A 126 8.04 -12.08 12.49
C LEU A 126 8.31 -12.73 13.86
N ARG A 127 8.89 -11.97 14.78
CA ARG A 127 9.27 -12.46 16.12
C ARG A 127 8.74 -11.53 17.19
N ARG A 128 8.66 -12.04 18.43
CA ARG A 128 8.20 -11.27 19.59
C ARG A 128 9.06 -11.51 20.81
N THR A 129 9.06 -10.55 21.71
CA THR A 129 9.67 -10.67 23.04
C THR A 129 8.86 -9.92 24.09
N THR A 130 9.20 -10.07 25.36
CA THR A 130 8.61 -9.23 26.42
C THR A 130 9.23 -7.84 26.40
N LEU A 131 8.53 -6.83 26.95
CA LEU A 131 9.08 -5.49 27.08
C LEU A 131 10.33 -5.45 27.98
N GLU A 132 10.37 -6.31 29.01
CA GLU A 132 11.53 -6.45 29.91
C GLU A 132 12.74 -6.99 29.15
N SER A 133 12.59 -8.11 28.44
CA SER A 133 13.66 -8.69 27.64
C SER A 133 14.12 -7.77 26.50
N TYR A 134 13.21 -7.00 25.90
CA TYR A 134 13.56 -6.04 24.85
C TYR A 134 14.49 -4.92 25.34
N ALA A 135 14.48 -4.62 26.64
CA ALA A 135 15.34 -3.63 27.25
C ALA A 135 16.77 -4.16 27.55
N ASP A 136 17.00 -5.45 27.41
CA ASP A 136 18.29 -6.08 27.59
C ASP A 136 19.16 -5.96 26.32
N ASP A 137 20.47 -6.08 26.47
CA ASP A 137 21.42 -6.06 25.35
C ASP A 137 21.22 -7.24 24.39
N ASN A 138 20.67 -8.36 24.86
CA ASN A 138 20.39 -9.57 24.07
C ASN A 138 18.97 -10.07 24.37
N PRO A 139 17.94 -9.54 23.71
CA PRO A 139 16.57 -9.95 23.93
C PRO A 139 16.30 -11.40 23.53
N ASP A 140 15.53 -12.12 24.36
CA ASP A 140 15.02 -13.45 24.03
C ASP A 140 13.86 -13.33 23.04
N TRP A 141 14.09 -13.69 21.77
CA TRP A 141 13.08 -13.64 20.73
C TRP A 141 12.39 -14.99 20.51
N GLU A 142 11.07 -14.96 20.46
CA GLU A 142 10.21 -16.07 20.07
C GLU A 142 9.75 -15.85 18.62
N THR A 143 9.94 -16.83 17.73
CA THR A 143 9.43 -16.78 16.35
C THR A 143 7.92 -16.93 16.35
N VAL A 144 7.23 -16.03 15.66
CA VAL A 144 5.76 -16.01 15.47
C VAL A 144 5.38 -16.50 14.09
N LEU A 145 6.12 -16.07 13.06
CA LEU A 145 5.91 -16.50 11.68
C LEU A 145 7.25 -16.47 10.96
N ASP A 146 7.67 -17.63 10.45
CA ASP A 146 8.85 -17.79 9.62
C ASP A 146 8.43 -17.77 8.15
N ILE A 147 8.91 -16.78 7.38
CA ILE A 147 8.56 -16.63 5.97
C ILE A 147 9.37 -17.60 5.09
N ASP A 148 10.60 -17.96 5.48
CA ASP A 148 11.42 -18.92 4.75
C ASP A 148 10.82 -20.34 4.86
N GLU A 149 10.38 -20.72 6.08
CA GLU A 149 9.66 -21.99 6.29
C GLU A 149 8.34 -22.02 5.54
N LEU A 150 7.51 -20.97 5.66
CA LEU A 150 6.23 -20.86 4.95
C LEU A 150 6.41 -20.96 3.43
N ALA A 151 7.40 -20.25 2.87
CA ALA A 151 7.73 -20.29 1.45
C ALA A 151 8.12 -21.71 0.98
N THR A 152 8.85 -22.44 1.83
CA THR A 152 9.27 -23.81 1.56
C THR A 152 8.08 -24.78 1.57
N ILE A 153 7.22 -24.67 2.59
CA ILE A 153 6.03 -25.54 2.74
C ILE A 153 5.05 -25.33 1.59
N GLU A 154 4.82 -24.08 1.20
CA GLU A 154 3.83 -23.70 0.18
C GLU A 154 4.42 -23.69 -1.24
N ASN A 155 5.73 -23.91 -1.40
CA ASN A 155 6.47 -23.81 -2.66
C ASN A 155 6.18 -22.47 -3.39
N ALA A 156 6.22 -21.36 -2.65
CA ALA A 156 5.92 -20.02 -3.11
C ALA A 156 7.08 -19.06 -2.79
N ASN A 157 7.17 -17.97 -3.56
CA ASN A 157 8.22 -16.97 -3.35
C ASN A 157 7.76 -15.84 -2.42
N TRP A 158 7.30 -16.21 -1.21
CA TRP A 158 6.71 -15.25 -0.28
C TRP A 158 7.65 -14.13 0.15
N VAL A 159 7.13 -12.91 0.08
CA VAL A 159 7.69 -11.69 0.64
C VAL A 159 6.66 -11.09 1.60
N TYR A 160 7.06 -10.88 2.85
CA TYR A 160 6.20 -10.25 3.84
C TYR A 160 6.02 -8.76 3.54
N LYS A 161 4.77 -8.31 3.34
CA LYS A 161 4.41 -6.92 3.05
C LYS A 161 3.80 -6.19 4.26
N GLY A 162 3.78 -6.83 5.42
CA GLY A 162 3.24 -6.25 6.63
C GLY A 162 1.98 -6.95 7.13
N ARG A 163 1.31 -6.29 8.07
CA ARG A 163 0.07 -6.77 8.67
C ARG A 163 -0.86 -5.63 9.01
N THR A 164 -2.17 -5.89 8.93
CA THR A 164 -3.24 -4.99 9.40
C THR A 164 -3.95 -5.67 10.55
N CYS A 165 -3.80 -5.15 11.78
CA CYS A 165 -4.34 -5.79 12.98
C CYS A 165 -5.63 -5.15 13.43
N LEU A 166 -6.55 -5.96 13.98
CA LEU A 166 -7.83 -5.53 14.53
C LEU A 166 -7.58 -4.65 15.75
N PRO A 167 -7.97 -3.37 15.76
CA PRO A 167 -7.67 -2.47 16.87
C PRO A 167 -8.24 -2.90 18.23
N SER A 168 -9.44 -3.51 18.24
CA SER A 168 -10.08 -4.03 19.48
C SER A 168 -9.45 -5.35 19.97
N ASN A 169 -8.69 -6.05 19.12
CA ASN A 169 -7.90 -7.23 19.45
C ASN A 169 -6.62 -7.25 18.62
N PRO A 170 -5.58 -6.50 19.01
CA PRO A 170 -4.41 -6.24 18.18
C PRO A 170 -3.49 -7.45 17.97
N THR A 171 -3.80 -8.61 18.55
CA THR A 171 -3.13 -9.89 18.21
C THR A 171 -3.78 -10.63 17.05
N ARG A 172 -4.97 -10.20 16.63
CA ARG A 172 -5.65 -10.72 15.44
C ARG A 172 -5.36 -9.84 14.24
N CYS A 173 -4.65 -10.39 13.26
CA CYS A 173 -4.12 -9.61 12.14
C CYS A 173 -4.41 -10.26 10.78
N LEU A 174 -4.44 -9.44 9.74
CA LEU A 174 -4.36 -9.84 8.36
C LEU A 174 -2.90 -9.75 7.95
N ILE A 175 -2.28 -10.87 7.57
CA ILE A 175 -0.91 -10.93 7.06
C ILE A 175 -0.96 -10.74 5.56
N HIS A 176 -0.11 -9.85 5.04
CA HIS A 176 0.02 -9.55 3.63
C HIS A 176 1.28 -10.23 3.08
N LEU A 177 1.09 -11.17 2.14
CA LEU A 177 2.15 -11.95 1.51
C LEU A 177 2.14 -11.71 0.00
N SER A 178 3.26 -11.28 -0.55
CA SER A 178 3.42 -11.10 -2.00
C SER A 178 4.26 -12.22 -2.58
N ASP A 179 3.81 -12.83 -3.66
CA ASP A 179 4.63 -13.80 -4.40
C ASP A 179 5.62 -13.05 -5.31
N GLY A 180 6.90 -13.13 -4.97
CA GLY A 180 7.96 -12.44 -5.68
C GLY A 180 8.12 -10.94 -5.40
N GLY A 181 7.36 -10.38 -4.44
CA GLY A 181 7.51 -8.98 -4.00
C GLY A 181 6.77 -7.94 -4.84
N LYS A 182 5.90 -8.35 -5.76
CA LYS A 182 5.02 -7.48 -6.56
C LYS A 182 4.01 -6.71 -5.70
N ASP A 183 3.23 -5.78 -6.29
CA ASP A 183 2.21 -5.00 -5.59
C ASP A 183 1.00 -5.86 -5.16
N ALA A 184 0.73 -6.92 -5.90
CA ALA A 184 -0.33 -7.86 -5.55
C ALA A 184 0.07 -8.68 -4.31
N VAL A 185 -0.91 -8.89 -3.42
CA VAL A 185 -0.75 -9.64 -2.17
C VAL A 185 -1.86 -10.66 -2.00
N VAL A 186 -1.50 -11.77 -1.40
CA VAL A 186 -2.43 -12.69 -0.74
C VAL A 186 -2.60 -12.23 0.70
N ILE A 187 -3.83 -12.16 1.18
CA ILE A 187 -4.11 -11.73 2.56
C ILE A 187 -4.73 -12.88 3.33
N ARG A 188 -4.17 -13.16 4.51
CA ARG A 188 -4.59 -14.27 5.37
C ARG A 188 -4.72 -13.83 6.81
N GLU A 189 -5.81 -14.22 7.44
CA GLU A 189 -6.02 -13.95 8.86
C GLU A 189 -5.13 -14.83 9.74
N PHE A 190 -4.50 -14.19 10.73
CA PHE A 190 -3.49 -14.78 11.58
C PHE A 190 -3.67 -14.34 13.03
N ASP A 191 -3.42 -15.23 13.96
CA ASP A 191 -3.43 -14.96 15.40
C ASP A 191 -2.00 -14.92 15.92
N LEU A 192 -1.54 -13.74 16.35
CA LEU A 192 -0.20 -13.53 16.88
C LEU A 192 0.05 -14.25 18.21
N ASP A 193 -0.99 -14.51 19.01
CA ASP A 193 -0.82 -15.18 20.31
C ASP A 193 -0.54 -16.67 20.13
N THR A 194 -1.30 -17.31 19.24
CA THR A 194 -1.14 -18.74 18.94
C THR A 194 -0.10 -19.01 17.85
N ALA A 195 0.38 -17.97 17.18
CA ALA A 195 1.32 -18.03 16.04
C ALA A 195 0.81 -18.94 14.89
N ASN A 196 -0.49 -18.83 14.56
CA ASN A 196 -1.12 -19.66 13.54
C ASN A 196 -2.05 -18.85 12.62
N PHE A 197 -2.14 -19.26 11.35
CA PHE A 197 -3.22 -18.84 10.48
C PHE A 197 -4.55 -19.39 11.01
N ILE A 198 -5.61 -18.61 10.88
CA ILE A 198 -6.94 -18.96 11.44
C ILE A 198 -7.70 -19.80 10.43
N ASP A 199 -8.05 -21.03 10.81
CA ASP A 199 -8.89 -21.91 9.99
C ASP A 199 -10.26 -21.27 9.74
N GLY A 200 -10.66 -21.15 8.47
CA GLY A 200 -11.88 -20.44 8.09
C GLY A 200 -11.86 -18.94 8.37
N GLY A 201 -10.67 -18.37 8.62
CA GLY A 201 -10.44 -16.93 8.73
C GLY A 201 -10.64 -16.18 7.40
N PHE A 202 -10.49 -14.89 7.43
CA PHE A 202 -10.51 -14.08 6.22
C PHE A 202 -9.34 -14.45 5.30
N PHE A 203 -9.64 -14.61 4.01
CA PHE A 203 -8.67 -14.93 2.97
C PHE A 203 -9.01 -14.15 1.70
N VAL A 204 -8.05 -13.38 1.19
CA VAL A 204 -8.14 -12.71 -0.12
C VAL A 204 -7.05 -13.28 -1.01
N GLY A 205 -7.42 -13.73 -2.20
CA GLY A 205 -6.49 -14.19 -3.23
C GLY A 205 -5.56 -13.07 -3.73
N GLU A 206 -4.58 -13.43 -4.55
CA GLU A 206 -3.61 -12.48 -5.05
C GLU A 206 -4.28 -11.36 -5.87
N ALA A 207 -4.19 -10.13 -5.38
CA ALA A 207 -4.64 -8.91 -6.03
C ALA A 207 -3.95 -7.68 -5.40
N LYS A 208 -4.03 -6.53 -6.07
CA LYS A 208 -3.66 -5.24 -5.48
C LYS A 208 -4.78 -4.82 -4.53
N THR A 209 -4.69 -5.26 -3.29
CA THR A 209 -5.78 -5.17 -2.30
C THR A 209 -5.52 -4.07 -1.27
N ASN A 210 -6.53 -3.23 -1.06
CA ASN A 210 -6.66 -2.36 0.11
C ASN A 210 -7.66 -3.01 1.08
N ILE A 211 -7.30 -3.17 2.35
CA ILE A 211 -8.12 -3.86 3.33
C ILE A 211 -7.95 -3.26 4.73
N ASP A 212 -9.05 -3.13 5.46
CA ASP A 212 -9.00 -2.73 6.86
C ASP A 212 -10.17 -3.33 7.66
N TRP A 213 -10.01 -3.36 8.98
CA TRP A 213 -11.01 -3.87 9.91
C TRP A 213 -12.06 -2.82 10.23
N VAL A 214 -13.35 -3.17 10.08
CA VAL A 214 -14.44 -2.41 10.67
C VAL A 214 -14.71 -2.91 12.11
N ASP A 215 -14.76 -4.23 12.25
CA ASP A 215 -14.89 -4.96 13.50
C ASP A 215 -14.35 -6.39 13.34
N ALA A 216 -14.44 -7.23 14.37
CA ALA A 216 -13.93 -8.61 14.35
C ALA A 216 -14.58 -9.51 13.27
N ASN A 217 -15.70 -9.11 12.69
CA ASN A 217 -16.47 -9.89 11.73
C ASN A 217 -16.71 -9.16 10.40
N THR A 218 -16.18 -7.94 10.24
CA THR A 218 -16.44 -7.11 9.06
C THR A 218 -15.17 -6.42 8.62
N LEU A 219 -14.86 -6.51 7.33
CA LEU A 219 -13.74 -5.83 6.69
C LEU A 219 -14.25 -4.84 5.63
N LEU A 220 -13.50 -3.74 5.46
CA LEU A 220 -13.50 -2.93 4.25
C LEU A 220 -12.50 -3.53 3.27
N VAL A 221 -12.91 -3.84 2.05
CA VAL A 221 -12.07 -4.49 1.04
C VAL A 221 -12.23 -3.83 -0.31
N GLY A 222 -11.12 -3.33 -0.85
CA GLY A 222 -10.97 -2.99 -2.25
C GLY A 222 -9.98 -3.96 -2.88
N SER A 223 -10.42 -4.75 -3.85
CA SER A 223 -9.63 -5.81 -4.47
C SER A 223 -10.08 -6.06 -5.91
N ASP A 224 -9.54 -7.09 -6.55
CA ASP A 224 -10.06 -7.60 -7.81
C ASP A 224 -11.28 -8.50 -7.54
N PHE A 225 -12.45 -8.06 -7.95
CA PHE A 225 -13.72 -8.80 -7.89
C PHE A 225 -14.20 -9.25 -9.28
N GLY A 226 -13.32 -9.23 -10.28
CA GLY A 226 -13.62 -9.55 -11.67
C GLY A 226 -13.89 -8.33 -12.55
N GLU A 227 -14.50 -8.57 -13.70
CA GLU A 227 -14.70 -7.56 -14.74
C GLU A 227 -15.33 -6.27 -14.19
N GLY A 228 -14.70 -5.13 -14.50
CA GLY A 228 -15.14 -3.81 -14.11
C GLY A 228 -14.87 -3.43 -12.66
N SER A 229 -14.19 -4.26 -11.86
CA SER A 229 -13.86 -3.94 -10.46
C SER A 229 -12.55 -3.20 -10.27
N LEU A 230 -11.76 -3.07 -11.34
CA LEU A 230 -10.46 -2.39 -11.33
C LEU A 230 -10.48 -1.10 -12.14
N THR A 231 -9.57 -0.19 -11.82
CA THR A 231 -9.23 1.00 -12.60
C THR A 231 -8.27 0.63 -13.73
N THR A 232 -7.99 1.57 -14.63
CA THR A 232 -6.98 1.38 -15.71
C THR A 232 -5.58 1.12 -15.17
N SER A 233 -5.28 1.54 -13.93
CA SER A 233 -4.01 1.27 -13.25
C SER A 233 -3.94 -0.12 -12.57
N GLY A 234 -5.03 -0.90 -12.67
CA GLY A 234 -5.12 -2.24 -12.08
C GLY A 234 -5.28 -2.27 -10.55
N TYR A 235 -5.64 -1.14 -9.94
CA TYR A 235 -6.03 -1.06 -8.53
C TYR A 235 -7.54 -1.13 -8.37
N ALA A 236 -8.01 -1.33 -7.13
CA ALA A 236 -9.43 -1.44 -6.84
C ALA A 236 -10.20 -0.17 -7.25
N ARG A 237 -11.28 -0.37 -8.02
CA ARG A 237 -12.27 0.64 -8.40
C ARG A 237 -13.49 0.61 -7.48
N THR A 238 -13.73 -0.52 -6.82
CA THR A 238 -14.85 -0.71 -5.91
C THR A 238 -14.37 -1.04 -4.52
N LEU A 239 -15.06 -0.50 -3.51
CA LEU A 239 -14.87 -0.83 -2.12
C LEU A 239 -16.11 -1.53 -1.58
N ARG A 240 -15.90 -2.61 -0.82
CA ARG A 240 -16.96 -3.48 -0.32
C ARG A 240 -16.85 -3.70 1.19
N LEU A 241 -18.00 -3.91 1.81
CA LEU A 241 -18.11 -4.43 3.17
C LEU A 241 -18.24 -5.96 3.12
N TRP A 242 -17.25 -6.66 3.65
CA TRP A 242 -17.22 -8.11 3.66
C TRP A 242 -17.43 -8.67 5.05
N LYS A 243 -18.47 -9.49 5.22
CA LYS A 243 -18.83 -10.11 6.49
C LYS A 243 -18.22 -11.51 6.60
N ARG A 244 -17.71 -11.83 7.78
CA ARG A 244 -17.19 -13.17 8.10
C ARG A 244 -18.21 -14.27 7.77
N GLY A 245 -17.70 -15.38 7.23
CA GLY A 245 -18.52 -16.53 6.87
C GLY A 245 -19.32 -16.36 5.58
N THR A 246 -19.16 -15.24 4.88
CA THR A 246 -19.70 -15.07 3.51
C THR A 246 -18.58 -15.13 2.48
N ALA A 247 -18.92 -15.52 1.26
CA ALA A 247 -17.97 -15.46 0.15
C ALA A 247 -17.62 -13.99 -0.18
N LEU A 248 -16.36 -13.72 -0.52
CA LEU A 248 -15.85 -12.37 -0.81
C LEU A 248 -16.61 -11.72 -1.98
N GLU A 249 -16.99 -12.50 -2.99
CA GLU A 249 -17.75 -12.06 -4.16
C GLU A 249 -19.13 -11.48 -3.80
N ASN A 250 -19.68 -11.94 -2.67
CA ASN A 250 -20.97 -11.48 -2.14
C ASN A 250 -20.87 -10.28 -1.19
N ALA A 251 -19.67 -9.70 -1.04
CA ALA A 251 -19.47 -8.51 -0.20
C ALA A 251 -20.27 -7.32 -0.77
N GLU A 252 -20.90 -6.56 0.13
CA GLU A 252 -21.74 -5.41 -0.22
C GLU A 252 -20.89 -4.26 -0.76
N GLN A 253 -21.10 -3.85 -2.00
CA GLN A 253 -20.42 -2.69 -2.58
C GLN A 253 -20.96 -1.41 -1.95
N ILE A 254 -20.05 -0.60 -1.41
CA ILE A 254 -20.38 0.66 -0.73
C ILE A 254 -19.93 1.90 -1.51
N ILE A 255 -18.86 1.80 -2.26
CA ILE A 255 -18.31 2.87 -3.10
C ILE A 255 -17.79 2.28 -4.42
N GLU A 256 -17.86 3.12 -5.44
CA GLU A 256 -17.30 2.89 -6.76
C GLU A 256 -16.77 4.22 -7.29
N THR A 257 -15.56 4.20 -7.86
CA THR A 257 -14.97 5.34 -8.56
C THR A 257 -15.00 5.13 -10.07
N VAL A 258 -14.55 6.11 -10.85
CA VAL A 258 -14.47 5.98 -12.31
C VAL A 258 -13.25 5.15 -12.71
N VAL A 259 -13.30 4.55 -13.90
CA VAL A 259 -12.26 3.63 -14.36
C VAL A 259 -10.90 4.32 -14.58
N GLU A 260 -10.92 5.62 -14.86
CA GLU A 260 -9.73 6.47 -15.09
C GLU A 260 -9.06 6.94 -13.79
N ASP A 261 -9.71 6.77 -12.64
CA ASP A 261 -9.09 7.08 -11.35
C ASP A 261 -7.94 6.11 -11.05
N MET A 262 -7.05 6.49 -10.14
CA MET A 262 -5.94 5.62 -9.76
C MET A 262 -6.43 4.43 -8.93
N SER A 263 -7.22 4.69 -7.89
CA SER A 263 -7.73 3.66 -6.97
C SER A 263 -8.80 4.23 -6.06
N VAL A 264 -9.56 3.34 -5.41
CA VAL A 264 -10.32 3.66 -4.21
C VAL A 264 -9.77 2.87 -3.02
N GLY A 265 -9.68 3.49 -1.87
CA GLY A 265 -9.24 2.84 -0.64
C GLY A 265 -10.03 3.37 0.55
N ALA A 266 -10.02 2.62 1.65
CA ALA A 266 -10.61 3.02 2.90
C ALA A 266 -9.76 2.59 4.08
N PHE A 267 -9.97 3.26 5.19
CA PHE A 267 -9.41 2.88 6.47
C PHE A 267 -10.44 3.18 7.58
N SER A 268 -10.31 2.45 8.67
CA SER A 268 -11.14 2.63 9.85
C SER A 268 -10.33 3.30 10.95
N VAL A 269 -10.96 4.23 11.64
CA VAL A 269 -10.42 4.83 12.85
C VAL A 269 -11.37 4.50 13.99
N LEU A 270 -10.89 3.74 14.97
CA LEU A 270 -11.63 3.54 16.21
C LEU A 270 -11.42 4.76 17.11
N ALA A 271 -12.51 5.48 17.39
CA ALA A 271 -12.54 6.50 18.43
C ALA A 271 -13.24 5.93 19.65
N ASP A 272 -12.85 6.38 20.85
CA ASP A 272 -13.31 5.84 22.15
C ASP A 272 -14.84 5.75 22.33
N GLU A 273 -15.65 6.42 21.51
CA GLU A 273 -17.11 6.42 21.60
C GLU A 273 -17.84 6.16 20.27
N SER A 274 -17.13 6.00 19.16
CA SER A 274 -17.74 5.72 17.84
C SER A 274 -16.74 5.13 16.87
N ASP A 275 -17.10 4.03 16.23
CA ASP A 275 -16.35 3.49 15.10
C ASP A 275 -16.54 4.40 13.88
N LEU A 276 -15.48 5.07 13.46
CA LEU A 276 -15.48 5.92 12.28
C LEU A 276 -14.72 5.20 11.16
N SER A 277 -15.39 4.96 10.03
CA SER A 277 -14.77 4.46 8.81
C SER A 277 -14.71 5.59 7.79
N PHE A 278 -13.57 5.72 7.11
CA PHE A 278 -13.32 6.74 6.09
C PHE A 278 -13.01 6.07 4.76
N VAL A 279 -13.50 6.70 3.70
CA VAL A 279 -13.34 6.27 2.32
C VAL A 279 -12.76 7.39 1.48
#